data_f63c6d7eef285bf412933dc44f510cfb
#
_entry.id   f63c6d7eef285bf412933dc44f510cfb
#
_cell.length_a   1.000
_cell.length_b   1.000
_cell.length_c   1.000
_cell.angle_alpha   90.00
_cell.angle_beta   90.00
_cell.angle_gamma   90.00
#
_symmetry.space_group_name_H-M   'P 1'
#
loop_
_entity.id
_entity.type
_entity.pdbx_description
1 polymer ?
#
loop_
_entity_poly.entity_id
_entity_poly.type
_entity_poly.pdbx_seq_one_letter_code
_entity_poly.pdbx_strand_id
1 'polypeptide(L)'
;MANSTSLLVPADCALLLIDQQAGLAFAVGSSDRQVLLDNSIAAARTADVFKAPIVAFTSASKVYSGPMMRALQNVIPHIKSIERRSMNVWEDAPSRQAVLDTGRKRLLISGLLTEACVSFCALSAKAEGFDVLVIADSCGGLTPASHEMALRRMEAAGITLTSWIQVLLEFQRDWTRHDTYDGARAIVESHGGGYGIGLAYSRDMIHPV
;
A
#
# COMPACT_ATOMS: atom_id res chain seq x y z
N MET A 1 0.48 -14.24 -18.93
CA MET A 1 1.08 -14.00 -17.61
C MET A 1 1.69 -12.61 -17.65
N ALA A 2 1.27 -11.70 -16.76
CA ALA A 2 1.96 -10.41 -16.65
C ALA A 2 3.39 -10.70 -16.17
N ASN A 3 4.37 -10.12 -16.85
CA ASN A 3 5.76 -10.40 -16.55
C ASN A 3 6.15 -9.50 -15.36
N SER A 4 6.54 -10.07 -14.23
CA SER A 4 6.92 -9.34 -13.01
C SER A 4 8.09 -8.36 -13.20
N THR A 5 8.74 -8.43 -14.35
CA THR A 5 9.84 -7.55 -14.76
C THR A 5 9.36 -6.26 -15.46
N SER A 6 8.06 -6.11 -15.76
CA SER A 6 7.55 -4.89 -16.38
C SER A 6 7.24 -3.82 -15.33
N LEU A 7 7.54 -2.56 -15.65
CA LEU A 7 7.20 -1.42 -14.81
C LEU A 7 5.69 -1.36 -14.55
N LEU A 8 5.30 -0.80 -13.40
CA LEU A 8 3.90 -0.65 -13.00
C LEU A 8 3.16 0.34 -13.91
N VAL A 9 1.92 0.00 -14.24
CA VAL A 9 0.99 0.87 -14.95
C VAL A 9 -0.29 0.98 -14.10
N PRO A 10 -0.78 2.19 -13.77
CA PRO A 10 -1.94 2.36 -12.89
C PRO A 10 -3.17 1.58 -13.35
N ALA A 11 -3.39 1.51 -14.67
CA ALA A 11 -4.53 0.81 -15.27
C ALA A 11 -4.53 -0.71 -15.03
N ASP A 12 -3.38 -1.30 -14.70
CA ASP A 12 -3.24 -2.75 -14.46
C ASP A 12 -3.29 -3.10 -12.97
N CYS A 13 -3.17 -2.09 -12.09
CA CYS A 13 -2.97 -2.25 -10.66
C CYS A 13 -4.23 -2.01 -9.84
N ALA A 14 -4.35 -2.70 -8.69
CA ALA A 14 -5.22 -2.34 -7.58
C ALA A 14 -4.42 -2.33 -6.28
N LEU A 15 -4.70 -1.37 -5.40
CA LEU A 15 -4.12 -1.29 -4.06
C LEU A 15 -5.02 -1.99 -3.05
N LEU A 16 -4.48 -2.94 -2.30
CA LEU A 16 -5.12 -3.60 -1.18
C LEU A 16 -4.54 -3.04 0.13
N LEU A 17 -5.39 -2.38 0.92
CA LEU A 17 -5.06 -1.91 2.26
C LEU A 17 -5.57 -2.93 3.28
N ILE A 18 -4.65 -3.69 3.86
CA ILE A 18 -4.98 -4.80 4.76
C ILE A 18 -4.76 -4.38 6.20
N ASP A 19 -5.87 -4.29 6.96
CA ASP A 19 -5.85 -4.06 8.41
C ASP A 19 -4.98 -2.88 8.87
N GLN A 20 -4.99 -1.79 8.12
CA GLN A 20 -4.35 -0.53 8.50
C GLN A 20 -5.11 0.12 9.68
N GLN A 21 -5.12 -0.58 10.84
CA GLN A 21 -5.93 -0.30 12.03
C GLN A 21 -5.05 0.11 13.20
N ALA A 22 -5.54 1.07 14.00
CA ALA A 22 -4.76 1.66 15.09
C ALA A 22 -4.31 0.63 16.14
N GLY A 23 -5.18 -0.32 16.52
CA GLY A 23 -4.85 -1.36 17.50
C GLY A 23 -3.71 -2.28 17.03
N LEU A 24 -3.69 -2.62 15.73
CA LEU A 24 -2.59 -3.40 15.15
C LEU A 24 -1.32 -2.56 15.00
N ALA A 25 -1.45 -1.28 14.66
CA ALA A 25 -0.30 -0.38 14.56
C ALA A 25 0.44 -0.24 15.89
N PHE A 26 -0.26 -0.29 17.03
CA PHE A 26 0.39 -0.31 18.35
C PHE A 26 1.27 -1.55 18.56
N ALA A 27 0.91 -2.70 17.97
CA ALA A 27 1.68 -3.94 18.08
C ALA A 27 2.92 -3.97 17.16
N VAL A 28 3.04 -3.05 16.20
CA VAL A 28 4.18 -3.00 15.29
C VAL A 28 5.45 -2.62 16.04
N GLY A 29 6.46 -3.47 15.92
CA GLY A 29 7.81 -3.28 16.44
C GLY A 29 8.89 -3.34 15.35
N SER A 30 8.51 -3.58 14.10
CA SER A 30 9.46 -3.70 12.97
C SER A 30 9.92 -2.35 12.41
N SER A 31 9.18 -1.29 12.63
CA SER A 31 9.47 0.06 12.13
C SER A 31 8.90 1.13 13.05
N ASP A 32 9.33 2.36 12.86
CA ASP A 32 8.68 3.52 13.49
C ASP A 32 7.23 3.64 13.00
N ARG A 33 6.31 3.83 13.94
CA ARG A 33 4.86 3.85 13.66
C ARG A 33 4.41 5.07 12.87
N GLN A 34 5.09 6.21 13.05
CA GLN A 34 4.79 7.43 12.29
C GLN A 34 5.26 7.24 10.83
N VAL A 35 6.45 6.71 10.62
CA VAL A 35 6.98 6.40 9.28
C VAL A 35 6.07 5.40 8.57
N LEU A 36 5.63 4.35 9.26
CA LEU A 36 4.67 3.38 8.72
C LEU A 36 3.35 4.03 8.28
N LEU A 37 2.79 4.91 9.13
CA LEU A 37 1.57 5.63 8.82
C LEU A 37 1.75 6.56 7.62
N ASP A 38 2.84 7.33 7.59
CA ASP A 38 3.15 8.27 6.51
C ASP A 38 3.34 7.54 5.17
N ASN A 39 4.04 6.41 5.17
CA ASN A 39 4.21 5.58 3.98
C ASN A 39 2.88 4.96 3.50
N SER A 40 2.02 4.55 4.44
CA SER A 40 0.69 4.02 4.10
C SER A 40 -0.22 5.10 3.49
N ILE A 41 -0.15 6.32 4.02
CA ILE A 41 -0.86 7.49 3.46
C ILE A 41 -0.33 7.80 2.06
N ALA A 42 0.99 7.80 1.88
CA ALA A 42 1.62 8.06 0.59
C ALA A 42 1.21 7.02 -0.47
N ALA A 43 1.20 5.72 -0.12
CA ALA A 43 0.75 4.65 -0.99
C ALA A 43 -0.73 4.82 -1.39
N ALA A 44 -1.61 5.14 -0.43
CA ALA A 44 -3.04 5.34 -0.67
C ALA A 44 -3.30 6.56 -1.56
N ARG A 45 -2.64 7.70 -1.27
CA ARG A 45 -2.73 8.91 -2.11
C ARG A 45 -2.20 8.66 -3.52
N THR A 46 -1.15 7.86 -3.66
CA THR A 46 -0.62 7.47 -4.97
C THR A 46 -1.68 6.71 -5.76
N ALA A 47 -2.28 5.68 -5.20
CA ALA A 47 -3.33 4.93 -5.89
C ALA A 47 -4.51 5.84 -6.27
N ASP A 48 -4.94 6.76 -5.40
CA ASP A 48 -6.06 7.67 -5.63
C ASP A 48 -5.77 8.69 -6.74
N VAL A 49 -4.61 9.35 -6.72
CA VAL A 49 -4.19 10.32 -7.75
C VAL A 49 -4.14 9.67 -9.13
N PHE A 50 -3.60 8.45 -9.22
CA PHE A 50 -3.48 7.72 -10.47
C PHE A 50 -4.70 6.87 -10.82
N LYS A 51 -5.81 6.97 -10.05
CA LYS A 51 -7.08 6.27 -10.29
C LYS A 51 -6.93 4.73 -10.32
N ALA A 52 -5.94 4.18 -9.64
CA ALA A 52 -5.87 2.76 -9.38
C ALA A 52 -6.92 2.39 -8.31
N PRO A 53 -7.76 1.37 -8.52
CA PRO A 53 -8.74 0.95 -7.53
C PRO A 53 -8.10 0.64 -6.17
N ILE A 54 -8.77 1.06 -5.09
CA ILE A 54 -8.37 0.78 -3.71
C ILE A 54 -9.43 -0.09 -3.07
N VAL A 55 -9.02 -1.23 -2.50
CA VAL A 55 -9.87 -2.06 -1.66
C VAL A 55 -9.27 -2.12 -0.27
N ALA A 56 -10.06 -1.74 0.73
CA ALA A 56 -9.60 -1.69 2.12
C ALA A 56 -10.31 -2.74 2.97
N PHE A 57 -9.56 -3.36 3.85
CA PHE A 57 -10.05 -4.41 4.74
C PHE A 57 -9.77 -4.06 6.20
N THR A 58 -10.67 -4.52 7.07
CA THR A 58 -10.49 -4.47 8.52
C THR A 58 -10.87 -5.83 9.12
N SER A 59 -10.30 -6.12 10.28
CA SER A 59 -10.64 -7.31 11.06
C SER A 59 -10.74 -6.94 12.55
N ALA A 60 -11.66 -7.58 13.27
CA ALA A 60 -11.89 -7.35 14.70
C ALA A 60 -12.02 -5.85 15.06
N SER A 61 -12.63 -5.05 14.20
CA SER A 61 -12.69 -3.59 14.32
C SER A 61 -13.46 -3.11 15.53
N LYS A 62 -14.40 -3.92 16.04
CA LYS A 62 -15.21 -3.61 17.22
C LYS A 62 -14.61 -4.11 18.55
N VAL A 63 -13.44 -4.75 18.50
CA VAL A 63 -12.81 -5.36 19.67
C VAL A 63 -11.39 -4.80 19.87
N TYR A 64 -10.38 -5.48 19.29
CA TYR A 64 -8.97 -5.17 19.52
C TYR A 64 -8.41 -4.17 18.51
N SER A 65 -8.68 -4.42 17.23
CA SER A 65 -7.97 -3.72 16.16
C SER A 65 -8.45 -2.29 15.93
N GLY A 66 -9.72 -2.00 16.27
CA GLY A 66 -10.35 -0.71 16.01
C GLY A 66 -10.64 -0.47 14.53
N PRO A 67 -11.10 0.72 14.15
CA PRO A 67 -11.31 1.11 12.77
C PRO A 67 -9.97 1.36 12.06
N MET A 68 -10.03 1.56 10.73
CA MET A 68 -8.89 2.06 9.96
C MET A 68 -8.32 3.33 10.61
N MET A 69 -7.00 3.47 10.58
CA MET A 69 -6.31 4.66 11.09
C MET A 69 -6.91 5.93 10.49
N ARG A 70 -7.34 6.85 11.37
CA ARG A 70 -8.11 8.04 10.96
C ARG A 70 -7.36 8.91 9.95
N ALA A 71 -6.06 9.08 10.13
CA ALA A 71 -5.26 9.87 9.22
C ALA A 71 -5.24 9.26 7.79
N LEU A 72 -5.16 7.94 7.68
CA LEU A 72 -5.27 7.23 6.41
C LEU A 72 -6.69 7.35 5.83
N GLN A 73 -7.74 7.13 6.62
CA GLN A 73 -9.12 7.28 6.16
C GLN A 73 -9.43 8.68 5.64
N ASN A 74 -8.84 9.73 6.22
CA ASN A 74 -9.08 11.12 5.83
C ASN A 74 -8.56 11.44 4.41
N VAL A 75 -7.55 10.75 3.93
CA VAL A 75 -7.00 10.99 2.58
C VAL A 75 -7.72 10.20 1.49
N ILE A 76 -8.49 9.19 1.86
CA ILE A 76 -9.33 8.37 0.98
C ILE A 76 -10.75 8.22 1.56
N PRO A 77 -11.49 9.33 1.83
CA PRO A 77 -12.75 9.29 2.57
C PRO A 77 -13.87 8.53 1.84
N HIS A 78 -13.75 8.36 0.54
CA HIS A 78 -14.69 7.63 -0.30
C HIS A 78 -14.51 6.10 -0.22
N ILE A 79 -13.39 5.61 0.31
CA ILE A 79 -13.13 4.17 0.47
C ILE A 79 -13.74 3.67 1.78
N LYS A 80 -14.59 2.67 1.68
CA LYS A 80 -15.15 1.98 2.85
C LYS A 80 -14.44 0.65 3.06
N SER A 81 -14.02 0.39 4.30
CA SER A 81 -13.41 -0.89 4.65
C SER A 81 -14.43 -2.00 4.69
N ILE A 82 -14.03 -3.15 4.20
CA ILE A 82 -14.76 -4.42 4.30
C ILE A 82 -14.29 -5.12 5.57
N GLU A 83 -15.22 -5.33 6.52
CA GLU A 83 -14.93 -6.08 7.74
C GLU A 83 -14.95 -7.57 7.45
N ARG A 84 -13.91 -8.29 7.88
CA ARG A 84 -13.80 -9.74 7.71
C ARG A 84 -13.45 -10.46 9.02
N ARG A 85 -13.69 -11.77 9.07
CA ARG A 85 -13.37 -12.63 10.22
C ARG A 85 -12.08 -13.42 10.04
N SER A 86 -11.77 -13.85 8.82
CA SER A 86 -10.53 -14.55 8.51
C SER A 86 -9.35 -13.57 8.48
N MET A 87 -8.17 -14.00 8.94
CA MET A 87 -6.92 -13.26 8.74
C MET A 87 -6.56 -13.16 7.25
N ASN A 88 -6.94 -14.16 6.47
CA ASN A 88 -6.68 -14.23 5.06
C ASN A 88 -7.86 -13.64 4.25
N VAL A 89 -7.61 -12.57 3.51
CA VAL A 89 -8.60 -11.95 2.61
C VAL A 89 -9.19 -12.97 1.63
N TRP A 90 -8.39 -13.93 1.18
CA TRP A 90 -8.81 -14.97 0.22
C TRP A 90 -9.76 -16.00 0.79
N GLU A 91 -9.78 -16.20 2.11
CA GLU A 91 -10.67 -17.12 2.81
C GLU A 91 -12.01 -16.48 3.22
N ASP A 92 -12.18 -15.19 2.96
CA ASP A 92 -13.42 -14.45 3.18
C ASP A 92 -14.05 -14.12 1.83
N ALA A 93 -15.15 -14.79 1.49
CA ALA A 93 -15.74 -14.70 0.16
C ALA A 93 -16.12 -13.27 -0.27
N PRO A 94 -16.73 -12.41 0.58
CA PRO A 94 -16.99 -11.02 0.22
C PRO A 94 -15.72 -10.22 -0.04
N SER A 95 -14.70 -10.41 0.79
CA SER A 95 -13.40 -9.71 0.64
C SER A 95 -12.70 -10.12 -0.65
N ARG A 96 -12.63 -11.43 -0.93
CA ARG A 96 -12.07 -11.95 -2.19
C ARG A 96 -12.83 -11.41 -3.40
N GLN A 97 -14.16 -11.40 -3.35
CA GLN A 97 -14.98 -10.90 -4.47
C GLN A 97 -14.70 -9.43 -4.75
N ALA A 98 -14.56 -8.59 -3.72
CA ALA A 98 -14.24 -7.18 -3.90
C ALA A 98 -12.89 -6.95 -4.61
N VAL A 99 -11.90 -7.82 -4.40
CA VAL A 99 -10.65 -7.80 -5.16
C VAL A 99 -10.89 -8.17 -6.62
N LEU A 100 -11.65 -9.24 -6.87
CA LEU A 100 -11.97 -9.69 -8.23
C LEU A 100 -12.74 -8.64 -9.02
N ASP A 101 -13.66 -7.92 -8.37
CA ASP A 101 -14.49 -6.87 -8.98
C ASP A 101 -13.67 -5.68 -9.47
N THR A 102 -12.44 -5.49 -8.97
CA THR A 102 -11.52 -4.49 -9.53
C THR A 102 -11.13 -4.78 -10.98
N GLY A 103 -11.22 -6.02 -11.41
CA GLY A 103 -10.78 -6.50 -12.73
C GLY A 103 -9.28 -6.43 -12.96
N ARG A 104 -8.49 -6.13 -11.93
CA ARG A 104 -7.03 -5.97 -12.05
C ARG A 104 -6.31 -7.30 -11.85
N LYS A 105 -5.20 -7.46 -12.57
CA LYS A 105 -4.34 -8.65 -12.50
C LYS A 105 -3.12 -8.44 -11.60
N ARG A 106 -2.75 -7.20 -11.35
CA ARG A 106 -1.60 -6.80 -10.53
C ARG A 106 -2.08 -6.18 -9.23
N LEU A 107 -1.66 -6.75 -8.11
CA LEU A 107 -2.08 -6.33 -6.78
C LEU A 107 -0.89 -5.71 -6.03
N LEU A 108 -1.08 -4.48 -5.58
CA LEU A 108 -0.18 -3.79 -4.65
C LEU A 108 -0.74 -3.99 -3.24
N ILE A 109 0.04 -4.54 -2.33
CA ILE A 109 -0.42 -4.87 -0.98
C ILE A 109 0.34 -4.05 0.05
N SER A 110 -0.40 -3.37 0.93
CA SER A 110 0.09 -2.64 2.09
C SER A 110 -0.73 -3.03 3.31
N GLY A 111 -0.12 -3.24 4.48
CA GLY A 111 -0.93 -3.61 5.64
C GLY A 111 -0.22 -4.14 6.87
N LEU A 112 -1.03 -4.61 7.81
CA LEU A 112 -0.66 -5.13 9.12
C LEU A 112 -1.37 -6.48 9.38
N LEU A 113 -0.71 -7.51 9.99
CA LEU A 113 0.73 -7.60 10.20
C LEU A 113 1.38 -8.29 9.02
N THR A 114 2.64 -7.96 8.73
CA THR A 114 3.37 -8.50 7.58
C THR A 114 3.39 -10.03 7.56
N GLU A 115 3.67 -10.66 8.73
CA GLU A 115 3.78 -12.11 8.90
C GLU A 115 2.43 -12.85 8.94
N ALA A 116 1.32 -12.14 8.98
CA ALA A 116 -0.02 -12.71 9.05
C ALA A 116 -0.89 -12.26 7.87
N CYS A 117 -1.78 -11.28 8.09
CA CYS A 117 -2.80 -10.89 7.11
C CYS A 117 -2.22 -10.48 5.75
N VAL A 118 -1.07 -9.79 5.74
CA VAL A 118 -0.37 -9.41 4.50
C VAL A 118 0.17 -10.65 3.79
N SER A 119 0.98 -11.45 4.48
CA SER A 119 1.61 -12.65 3.91
C SER A 119 0.58 -13.67 3.44
N PHE A 120 -0.50 -13.90 4.22
CA PHE A 120 -1.55 -14.85 3.84
C PHE A 120 -2.27 -14.42 2.57
N CYS A 121 -2.67 -13.15 2.50
CA CYS A 121 -3.30 -12.58 1.32
C CYS A 121 -2.37 -12.65 0.10
N ALA A 122 -1.12 -12.22 0.24
CA ALA A 122 -0.16 -12.16 -0.84
C ALA A 122 0.14 -13.56 -1.44
N LEU A 123 0.37 -14.54 -0.57
CA LEU A 123 0.64 -15.93 -1.01
C LEU A 123 -0.58 -16.56 -1.67
N SER A 124 -1.78 -16.34 -1.16
CA SER A 124 -3.02 -16.89 -1.74
C SER A 124 -3.32 -16.25 -3.10
N ALA A 125 -3.17 -14.93 -3.23
CA ALA A 125 -3.33 -14.22 -4.49
C ALA A 125 -2.32 -14.72 -5.54
N LYS A 126 -1.06 -14.90 -5.13
CA LYS A 126 -0.01 -15.43 -6.00
C LYS A 126 -0.34 -16.84 -6.50
N ALA A 127 -0.84 -17.70 -5.62
CA ALA A 127 -1.24 -19.06 -5.98
C ALA A 127 -2.40 -19.09 -6.98
N GLU A 128 -3.30 -18.10 -6.98
CA GLU A 128 -4.37 -17.94 -7.97
C GLU A 128 -3.91 -17.23 -9.27
N GLY A 129 -2.63 -16.93 -9.39
CA GLY A 129 -2.05 -16.41 -10.64
C GLY A 129 -2.06 -14.89 -10.76
N PHE A 130 -2.31 -14.15 -9.67
CA PHE A 130 -2.11 -12.71 -9.66
C PHE A 130 -0.62 -12.35 -9.71
N ASP A 131 -0.31 -11.21 -10.32
CA ASP A 131 0.99 -10.56 -10.16
C ASP A 131 0.94 -9.71 -8.88
N VAL A 132 1.70 -10.13 -7.86
CA VAL A 132 1.62 -9.56 -6.52
C VAL A 132 2.89 -8.80 -6.19
N LEU A 133 2.73 -7.54 -5.76
CA LEU A 133 3.78 -6.73 -5.19
C LEU A 133 3.40 -6.33 -3.77
N VAL A 134 4.33 -6.42 -2.85
CA VAL A 134 4.15 -5.94 -1.46
C VAL A 134 4.93 -4.65 -1.29
N ILE A 135 4.22 -3.59 -0.87
CA ILE A 135 4.82 -2.28 -0.54
C ILE A 135 5.42 -2.41 0.86
N ALA A 136 6.65 -2.92 0.93
CA ALA A 136 7.27 -3.39 2.17
C ALA A 136 7.41 -2.29 3.23
N ASP A 137 7.70 -1.06 2.82
CA ASP A 137 7.85 0.11 3.70
C ASP A 137 6.52 0.69 4.22
N SER A 138 5.37 0.19 3.72
CA SER A 138 4.02 0.46 4.24
C SER A 138 3.37 -0.78 4.88
N CYS A 139 4.20 -1.79 5.21
CA CYS A 139 3.83 -2.97 5.98
C CYS A 139 4.56 -2.97 7.33
N GLY A 140 3.90 -3.47 8.37
CA GLY A 140 4.48 -3.57 9.71
C GLY A 140 4.29 -4.95 10.31
N GLY A 141 5.33 -5.48 10.97
CA GLY A 141 5.32 -6.73 11.70
C GLY A 141 5.55 -6.55 13.20
N LEU A 142 5.30 -7.59 13.99
CA LEU A 142 5.47 -7.56 15.45
C LEU A 142 6.92 -7.27 15.85
N THR A 143 7.88 -7.83 15.13
CA THR A 143 9.31 -7.62 15.38
C THR A 143 10.04 -7.43 14.04
N PRO A 144 11.25 -6.81 14.03
CA PRO A 144 12.06 -6.75 12.81
C PRO A 144 12.32 -8.14 12.22
N ALA A 145 12.59 -9.14 13.05
CA ALA A 145 12.86 -10.50 12.61
C ALA A 145 11.65 -11.17 11.96
N SER A 146 10.45 -11.07 12.55
CA SER A 146 9.24 -11.67 11.97
C SER A 146 8.82 -10.99 10.67
N HIS A 147 8.95 -9.68 10.60
CA HIS A 147 8.72 -8.89 9.40
C HIS A 147 9.64 -9.34 8.26
N GLU A 148 10.95 -9.38 8.51
CA GLU A 148 11.94 -9.79 7.52
C GLU A 148 11.74 -11.24 7.04
N MET A 149 11.46 -12.17 7.96
CA MET A 149 11.17 -13.57 7.58
C MET A 149 9.93 -13.68 6.69
N ALA A 150 8.89 -12.88 6.95
CA ALA A 150 7.69 -12.85 6.11
C ALA A 150 7.98 -12.29 4.72
N LEU A 151 8.75 -11.20 4.62
CA LEU A 151 9.17 -10.63 3.34
C LEU A 151 9.98 -11.65 2.53
N ARG A 152 10.98 -12.29 3.12
CA ARG A 152 11.78 -13.32 2.45
C ARG A 152 10.95 -14.52 1.98
N ARG A 153 9.95 -14.93 2.78
CA ARG A 153 9.03 -16.00 2.37
C ARG A 153 8.23 -15.61 1.15
N MET A 154 7.76 -14.37 1.10
CA MET A 154 7.00 -13.85 -0.03
C MET A 154 7.87 -13.74 -1.29
N GLU A 155 9.11 -13.23 -1.17
CA GLU A 155 10.08 -13.21 -2.28
C GLU A 155 10.37 -14.61 -2.82
N ALA A 156 10.61 -15.59 -1.95
CA ALA A 156 10.85 -16.98 -2.34
C ALA A 156 9.66 -17.60 -3.08
N ALA A 157 8.43 -17.10 -2.84
CA ALA A 157 7.22 -17.48 -3.58
C ALA A 157 7.03 -16.70 -4.89
N GLY A 158 7.99 -15.84 -5.27
CA GLY A 158 7.93 -15.04 -6.50
C GLY A 158 7.02 -13.81 -6.38
N ILE A 159 6.83 -13.29 -5.18
CA ILE A 159 6.18 -12.01 -4.91
C ILE A 159 7.26 -10.92 -4.92
N THR A 160 6.99 -9.81 -5.62
CA THR A 160 7.94 -8.69 -5.71
C THR A 160 7.78 -7.77 -4.50
N LEU A 161 8.88 -7.36 -3.88
CA LEU A 161 8.89 -6.31 -2.87
C LEU A 161 9.16 -4.96 -3.54
N THR A 162 8.46 -3.93 -3.08
CA THR A 162 8.61 -2.56 -3.57
C THR A 162 8.44 -1.56 -2.43
N SER A 163 8.61 -0.27 -2.70
CA SER A 163 8.32 0.83 -1.79
C SER A 163 7.22 1.73 -2.35
N TRP A 164 6.57 2.50 -1.49
CA TRP A 164 5.54 3.44 -1.92
C TRP A 164 6.07 4.46 -2.94
N ILE A 165 7.32 4.92 -2.73
CA ILE A 165 7.93 5.90 -3.64
C ILE A 165 8.24 5.29 -5.01
N GLN A 166 8.66 4.02 -5.06
CA GLN A 166 8.87 3.33 -6.33
C GLN A 166 7.55 3.18 -7.10
N VAL A 167 6.47 2.80 -6.41
CA VAL A 167 5.14 2.74 -7.04
C VAL A 167 4.73 4.09 -7.63
N LEU A 168 4.90 5.19 -6.87
CA LEU A 168 4.58 6.53 -7.34
C LEU A 168 5.39 6.90 -8.58
N LEU A 169 6.70 6.67 -8.55
CA LEU A 169 7.59 7.03 -9.65
C LEU A 169 7.35 6.18 -10.90
N GLU A 170 7.03 4.89 -10.74
CA GLU A 170 6.65 4.04 -11.86
C GLU A 170 5.29 4.43 -12.46
N PHE A 171 4.35 4.87 -11.64
CA PHE A 171 3.05 5.38 -12.11
C PHE A 171 3.20 6.71 -12.84
N GLN A 172 3.96 7.65 -12.30
CA GLN A 172 4.22 8.95 -12.95
C GLN A 172 5.08 8.76 -14.20
N ARG A 173 6.21 8.09 -14.10
CA ARG A 173 7.15 7.71 -15.16
C ARG A 173 7.67 8.84 -16.04
N ASP A 174 6.86 9.84 -16.29
CA ASP A 174 7.16 10.96 -17.19
C ASP A 174 6.65 12.27 -16.55
N TRP A 175 7.57 13.18 -16.27
CA TRP A 175 7.27 14.46 -15.64
C TRP A 175 6.50 15.42 -16.54
N THR A 176 6.32 15.11 -17.83
CA THR A 176 5.48 15.86 -18.75
C THR A 176 4.00 15.44 -18.71
N ARG A 177 3.64 14.43 -17.92
CA ARG A 177 2.23 14.05 -17.68
C ARG A 177 1.59 15.00 -16.69
N HIS A 178 1.10 16.12 -17.21
CA HIS A 178 0.57 17.23 -16.41
C HIS A 178 -0.70 16.89 -15.62
N ASP A 179 -1.49 15.91 -16.06
CA ASP A 179 -2.72 15.45 -15.41
C ASP A 179 -2.50 14.83 -14.02
N THR A 180 -1.33 14.26 -13.77
CA THR A 180 -0.96 13.62 -12.48
C THR A 180 0.22 14.29 -11.79
N TYR A 181 0.95 15.17 -12.48
CA TYR A 181 2.20 15.76 -11.98
C TYR A 181 2.04 16.49 -10.65
N ASP A 182 1.08 17.39 -10.53
CA ASP A 182 0.89 18.17 -9.30
C ASP A 182 0.51 17.28 -8.11
N GLY A 183 -0.35 16.28 -8.35
CA GLY A 183 -0.72 15.30 -7.35
C GLY A 183 0.47 14.45 -6.89
N ALA A 184 1.25 13.93 -7.84
CA ALA A 184 2.45 13.13 -7.55
C ALA A 184 3.49 13.96 -6.78
N ARG A 185 3.74 15.20 -7.22
CA ARG A 185 4.67 16.13 -6.57
C ARG A 185 4.24 16.43 -5.13
N ALA A 186 2.98 16.75 -4.90
CA ALA A 186 2.44 17.04 -3.57
C ALA A 186 2.58 15.85 -2.61
N ILE A 187 2.49 14.60 -3.10
CA ILE A 187 2.75 13.41 -2.30
C ILE A 187 4.23 13.34 -1.91
N VAL A 188 5.13 13.54 -2.87
CA VAL A 188 6.58 13.50 -2.59
C VAL A 188 7.00 14.63 -1.64
N GLU A 189 6.51 15.85 -1.82
CA GLU A 189 6.79 16.98 -0.92
C GLU A 189 6.33 16.69 0.52
N SER A 190 5.21 15.99 0.69
CA SER A 190 4.64 15.69 2.02
C SER A 190 5.27 14.47 2.70
N HIS A 191 5.66 13.44 1.94
CA HIS A 191 6.04 12.13 2.46
C HIS A 191 7.42 11.64 2.00
N GLY A 192 8.07 12.32 1.05
CA GLY A 192 9.34 11.90 0.44
C GLY A 192 10.60 12.26 1.24
N GLY A 193 10.47 12.67 2.50
CA GLY A 193 11.60 13.00 3.36
C GLY A 193 12.55 14.01 2.70
N GLY A 194 13.85 13.69 2.64
CA GLY A 194 14.86 14.57 2.04
C GLY A 194 14.60 14.94 0.57
N TYR A 195 14.02 14.01 -0.20
CA TYR A 195 13.65 14.30 -1.59
C TYR A 195 12.50 15.33 -1.66
N GLY A 196 11.49 15.19 -0.80
CA GLY A 196 10.38 16.15 -0.70
C GLY A 196 10.86 17.55 -0.27
N ILE A 197 11.76 17.63 0.73
CA ILE A 197 12.38 18.88 1.17
C ILE A 197 13.15 19.53 0.01
N GLY A 198 13.91 18.75 -0.77
CA GLY A 198 14.64 19.25 -1.94
C GLY A 198 13.73 19.81 -3.02
N LEU A 199 12.58 19.18 -3.29
CA LEU A 199 11.60 19.67 -4.25
C LEU A 199 10.95 20.98 -3.80
N ALA A 200 10.57 21.09 -2.52
CA ALA A 200 10.02 22.31 -1.96
C ALA A 200 11.03 23.46 -2.03
N TYR A 201 12.27 23.21 -1.60
CA TYR A 201 13.37 24.19 -1.69
C TYR A 201 13.61 24.66 -3.13
N SER A 202 13.68 23.73 -4.09
CA SER A 202 13.89 24.06 -5.51
C SER A 202 12.79 24.97 -6.05
N ARG A 203 11.52 24.69 -5.70
CA ARG A 203 10.39 25.56 -6.08
C ARG A 203 10.54 26.96 -5.52
N ASP A 204 10.82 27.08 -4.23
CA ASP A 204 10.86 28.36 -3.53
C ASP A 204 12.07 29.23 -3.96
N MET A 205 13.18 28.59 -4.37
CA MET A 205 14.40 29.29 -4.79
C MET A 205 14.47 29.58 -6.28
N ILE A 206 13.91 28.69 -7.14
CA ILE A 206 13.99 28.86 -8.59
C ILE A 206 12.78 29.65 -9.11
N HIS A 207 11.63 29.50 -8.45
CA HIS A 207 10.39 30.18 -8.80
C HIS A 207 9.82 30.91 -7.57
N PRO A 208 10.51 31.92 -7.03
CA PRO A 208 9.97 32.71 -5.92
C PRO A 208 8.65 33.34 -6.34
N VAL A 209 7.63 33.19 -5.48
CA VAL A 209 6.29 33.77 -5.66
C VAL A 209 6.36 35.30 -5.52
#